data_14eadf2dcf904c773e1228c4da136f83
#
_entry.id   14eadf2dcf904c773e1228c4da136f83
#
_cell.length_a   1.000
_cell.length_b   1.000
_cell.length_c   1.000
_cell.angle_alpha   90.00
_cell.angle_beta   90.00
_cell.angle_gamma   90.00
#
_symmetry.space_group_name_H-M   'P 1'
#
loop_
_entity.id
_entity.type
_entity.pdbx_description
1 polymer ?
#
loop_
_entity_poly.entity_id
_entity_poly.type
_entity_poly.pdbx_seq_one_letter_code
_entity_poly.pdbx_strand_id
1 'polypeptide(L)'
;MPPRAPRLSPKEKADLWRRWRQGQTLSEIGRALGVAAASVFGVVRAKGGLSPPVRHRSDRALSTAEREEISRGLSCGEPLRRIAIRLGRAASTVSREVGRNGGPGQYRAGKADARAWRRACRPKRCKLALNRRLRHYVALRLSQNWSPEQISGWLDHRFPDDDDMHISHETIYRSLFVQARGVLKKELQAHLRSRRKMRHSKGSTTKGQPRGQIIDAVSIRERPPEVEDRAIPGHWEGDLISGYRNSHIATLVERQSRFALLVKVRGKDATSVTTAVRKKILRLPAELRRSLTWDRGMEMACHREFSVATEVKVYFCDPQSPWQRGTNENTNRLLRQYFPKGADLSRHSQADLNKVARQLNGRPRKTLSFRTPAEVLHAALP
;
A
#
# COMPACT_ATOMS: atom_id res chain seq x y z
N MET A 1 -38.96 -13.69 -9.55
CA MET A 1 -37.77 -13.14 -8.86
C MET A 1 -36.74 -14.25 -8.72
N PRO A 2 -35.48 -14.09 -9.10
CA PRO A 2 -34.47 -15.11 -8.88
C PRO A 2 -34.29 -15.34 -7.38
N PRO A 3 -34.04 -16.57 -6.92
CA PRO A 3 -33.88 -16.88 -5.51
C PRO A 3 -32.72 -16.07 -4.92
N ARG A 4 -32.93 -15.44 -3.77
CA ARG A 4 -31.87 -14.73 -3.04
C ARG A 4 -30.75 -15.72 -2.74
N ALA A 5 -29.53 -15.39 -3.19
CA ALA A 5 -28.37 -16.20 -2.89
C ALA A 5 -28.27 -16.48 -1.37
N PRO A 6 -27.94 -17.73 -0.97
CA PRO A 6 -27.88 -18.10 0.43
C PRO A 6 -26.94 -17.19 1.21
N ARG A 7 -27.40 -16.63 2.31
CA ARG A 7 -26.57 -15.77 3.19
C ARG A 7 -25.58 -16.65 3.93
N LEU A 8 -24.28 -16.43 3.67
CA LEU A 8 -23.21 -17.09 4.42
C LEU A 8 -23.41 -16.92 5.93
N SER A 9 -23.32 -18.04 6.64
CA SER A 9 -23.35 -18.11 8.10
C SER A 9 -22.14 -17.39 8.73
N PRO A 10 -22.14 -17.11 10.03
CA PRO A 10 -20.98 -16.54 10.73
C PRO A 10 -19.72 -17.40 10.61
N LYS A 11 -19.85 -18.75 10.65
CA LYS A 11 -18.73 -19.70 10.49
C LYS A 11 -18.15 -19.65 9.07
N GLU A 12 -18.98 -19.68 8.05
CA GLU A 12 -18.56 -19.57 6.65
C GLU A 12 -17.91 -18.22 6.35
N LYS A 13 -18.41 -17.12 6.93
CA LYS A 13 -17.75 -15.81 6.83
C LYS A 13 -16.39 -15.78 7.50
N ALA A 14 -16.22 -16.44 8.64
CA ALA A 14 -14.94 -16.54 9.31
C ALA A 14 -13.93 -17.34 8.47
N ASP A 15 -14.37 -18.46 7.87
CA ASP A 15 -13.55 -19.28 6.96
C ASP A 15 -13.19 -18.51 5.68
N LEU A 16 -14.17 -17.81 5.07
CA LEU A 16 -13.93 -16.91 3.93
C LEU A 16 -12.80 -15.93 4.23
N TRP A 17 -12.86 -15.25 5.37
CA TRP A 17 -11.84 -14.26 5.74
C TRP A 17 -10.48 -14.87 6.08
N ARG A 18 -10.46 -16.09 6.63
CA ARG A 18 -9.23 -16.85 6.85
C ARG A 18 -8.54 -17.14 5.51
N ARG A 19 -9.26 -17.73 4.55
CA ARG A 19 -8.78 -18.07 3.19
C ARG A 19 -8.35 -16.85 2.40
N TRP A 20 -9.14 -15.75 2.51
CA TRP A 20 -8.80 -14.49 1.88
C TRP A 20 -7.46 -13.92 2.39
N ARG A 21 -7.17 -14.02 3.70
CA ARG A 21 -5.87 -13.62 4.28
C ARG A 21 -4.73 -14.50 3.79
N GLN A 22 -4.98 -15.77 3.53
CA GLN A 22 -4.01 -16.72 2.97
C GLN A 22 -3.73 -16.47 1.47
N GLY A 23 -4.44 -15.53 0.82
CA GLY A 23 -4.22 -15.16 -0.57
C GLY A 23 -5.00 -15.98 -1.59
N GLN A 24 -5.93 -16.84 -1.17
CA GLN A 24 -6.78 -17.60 -2.07
C GLN A 24 -7.64 -16.67 -2.95
N THR A 25 -7.90 -17.09 -4.17
CA THR A 25 -8.75 -16.35 -5.11
C THR A 25 -10.23 -16.46 -4.72
N LEU A 26 -11.05 -15.54 -5.22
CA LEU A 26 -12.49 -15.57 -4.98
C LEU A 26 -13.15 -16.88 -5.47
N SER A 27 -12.64 -17.43 -6.58
CA SER A 27 -13.12 -18.68 -7.14
C SER A 27 -12.74 -19.89 -6.29
N GLU A 28 -11.53 -19.94 -5.75
CA GLU A 28 -11.08 -20.99 -4.83
C GLU A 28 -11.88 -20.95 -3.52
N ILE A 29 -12.09 -19.76 -2.96
CA ILE A 29 -12.91 -19.59 -1.76
C ILE A 29 -14.36 -20.00 -2.04
N GLY A 30 -14.90 -19.61 -3.18
CA GLY A 30 -16.25 -19.99 -3.59
C GLY A 30 -16.44 -21.50 -3.67
N ARG A 31 -15.52 -22.19 -4.34
CA ARG A 31 -15.50 -23.66 -4.43
C ARG A 31 -15.42 -24.33 -3.04
N ALA A 32 -14.53 -23.82 -2.18
CA ALA A 32 -14.33 -24.38 -0.84
C ALA A 32 -15.56 -24.20 0.09
N LEU A 33 -16.36 -23.15 -0.14
CA LEU A 33 -17.56 -22.86 0.65
C LEU A 33 -18.87 -23.30 -0.03
N GLY A 34 -18.79 -23.92 -1.21
CA GLY A 34 -19.98 -24.33 -1.96
C GLY A 34 -20.85 -23.16 -2.46
N VAL A 35 -20.26 -21.98 -2.67
CA VAL A 35 -20.99 -20.78 -3.10
C VAL A 35 -20.36 -20.14 -4.34
N ALA A 36 -21.15 -19.40 -5.11
CA ALA A 36 -20.66 -18.68 -6.27
C ALA A 36 -19.58 -17.64 -5.87
N ALA A 37 -18.54 -17.50 -6.70
CA ALA A 37 -17.48 -16.49 -6.50
C ALA A 37 -18.05 -15.05 -6.39
N ALA A 38 -19.17 -14.75 -7.04
CA ALA A 38 -19.88 -13.48 -6.93
C ALA A 38 -20.40 -13.21 -5.51
N SER A 39 -20.85 -14.24 -4.78
CA SER A 39 -21.27 -14.12 -3.38
C SER A 39 -20.09 -13.79 -2.47
N VAL A 40 -18.95 -14.47 -2.68
CA VAL A 40 -17.69 -14.16 -1.97
C VAL A 40 -17.25 -12.73 -2.28
N PHE A 41 -17.27 -12.33 -3.56
CA PHE A 41 -16.93 -10.96 -3.97
C PHE A 41 -17.79 -9.92 -3.27
N GLY A 42 -19.11 -10.14 -3.16
CA GLY A 42 -20.03 -9.24 -2.46
C GLY A 42 -19.63 -9.00 -1.00
N VAL A 43 -19.31 -10.08 -0.27
CA VAL A 43 -18.87 -9.99 1.14
C VAL A 43 -17.53 -9.29 1.27
N VAL A 44 -16.55 -9.65 0.43
CA VAL A 44 -15.20 -9.06 0.46
C VAL A 44 -15.23 -7.58 0.07
N ARG A 45 -15.98 -7.25 -0.99
CA ARG A 45 -16.16 -5.88 -1.47
C ARG A 45 -16.82 -4.97 -0.43
N ALA A 46 -17.85 -5.47 0.27
CA ALA A 46 -18.53 -4.70 1.33
C ALA A 46 -17.62 -4.27 2.48
N LYS A 47 -16.46 -4.94 2.62
CA LYS A 47 -15.41 -4.61 3.59
C LYS A 47 -14.12 -4.10 2.94
N GLY A 48 -14.17 -3.71 1.65
CA GLY A 48 -13.02 -3.20 0.92
C GLY A 48 -11.83 -4.16 0.80
N GLY A 49 -12.06 -5.47 0.93
CA GLY A 49 -11.02 -6.49 0.98
C GLY A 49 -10.28 -6.58 2.33
N LEU A 50 -10.72 -5.81 3.32
CA LEU A 50 -10.13 -5.80 4.67
C LEU A 50 -10.88 -6.78 5.57
N SER A 51 -10.17 -7.80 6.08
CA SER A 51 -10.74 -8.75 7.03
C SER A 51 -11.19 -8.01 8.30
N PRO A 52 -12.44 -8.20 8.76
CA PRO A 52 -12.83 -7.66 10.05
C PRO A 52 -11.92 -8.19 11.17
N PRO A 53 -11.59 -7.37 12.17
CA PRO A 53 -10.82 -7.85 13.32
C PRO A 53 -11.63 -8.92 14.06
N VAL A 54 -10.93 -9.95 14.55
CA VAL A 54 -11.53 -10.93 15.47
C VAL A 54 -11.88 -10.18 16.74
N ARG A 55 -13.14 -10.30 17.15
CA ARG A 55 -13.63 -9.63 18.35
C ARG A 55 -13.39 -10.53 19.55
N HIS A 56 -12.65 -10.01 20.51
CA HIS A 56 -12.47 -10.63 21.79
C HIS A 56 -13.35 -9.95 22.83
N ARG A 57 -13.87 -10.74 23.76
CA ARG A 57 -14.58 -10.23 24.92
C ARG A 57 -13.52 -9.67 25.90
N SER A 58 -13.80 -8.51 26.48
CA SER A 58 -12.95 -7.98 27.55
C SER A 58 -13.12 -8.85 28.80
N ASP A 59 -12.05 -9.10 29.55
CA ASP A 59 -12.08 -9.86 30.82
C ASP A 59 -12.97 -9.20 31.88
N ARG A 60 -13.22 -7.89 31.73
CA ARG A 60 -14.18 -7.16 32.57
C ARG A 60 -15.64 -7.44 32.22
N ALA A 61 -15.92 -7.99 31.04
CA ALA A 61 -17.28 -8.29 30.62
C ALA A 61 -17.70 -9.67 31.12
N LEU A 62 -18.96 -9.81 31.52
CA LEU A 62 -19.51 -11.11 31.92
C LEU A 62 -19.42 -12.10 30.76
N SER A 63 -18.94 -13.30 31.03
CA SER A 63 -18.91 -14.43 30.12
C SER A 63 -20.30 -15.03 29.92
N THR A 64 -20.46 -15.92 28.94
CA THR A 64 -21.72 -16.67 28.77
C THR A 64 -21.99 -17.56 29.97
N ALA A 65 -20.96 -18.23 30.52
CA ALA A 65 -21.09 -19.07 31.71
C ALA A 65 -21.57 -18.28 32.94
N GLU A 66 -20.98 -17.10 33.18
CA GLU A 66 -21.44 -16.23 34.28
C GLU A 66 -22.90 -15.78 34.09
N ARG A 67 -23.34 -15.52 32.85
CA ARG A 67 -24.74 -15.19 32.56
C ARG A 67 -25.69 -16.37 32.80
N GLU A 68 -25.23 -17.58 32.53
CA GLU A 68 -26.00 -18.78 32.84
C GLU A 68 -26.14 -18.99 34.35
N GLU A 69 -25.09 -18.75 35.12
CA GLU A 69 -25.16 -18.79 36.57
C GLU A 69 -26.12 -17.71 37.14
N ILE A 70 -26.11 -16.51 36.56
CA ILE A 70 -27.10 -15.48 36.92
C ILE A 70 -28.52 -15.98 36.61
N SER A 71 -28.73 -16.60 35.43
CA SER A 71 -30.03 -17.11 35.04
C SER A 71 -30.54 -18.22 35.97
N ARG A 72 -29.67 -19.16 36.37
CA ARG A 72 -29.98 -20.22 37.33
C ARG A 72 -30.31 -19.66 38.69
N GLY A 73 -29.44 -18.79 39.25
CA GLY A 73 -29.68 -18.19 40.58
C GLY A 73 -31.01 -17.40 40.64
N LEU A 74 -31.36 -16.67 39.56
CA LEU A 74 -32.62 -15.97 39.45
C LEU A 74 -33.82 -16.94 39.41
N SER A 75 -33.68 -18.06 38.70
CA SER A 75 -34.74 -19.11 38.65
C SER A 75 -34.94 -19.78 40.00
N CYS A 76 -33.90 -19.85 40.83
CA CYS A 76 -33.98 -20.37 42.22
C CYS A 76 -34.38 -19.28 43.23
N GLY A 77 -34.72 -18.07 42.81
CA GLY A 77 -35.12 -16.98 43.72
C GLY A 77 -33.95 -16.39 44.54
N GLU A 78 -32.70 -16.65 44.17
CA GLU A 78 -31.55 -16.15 44.91
C GLU A 78 -31.41 -14.62 44.80
N PRO A 79 -31.04 -13.95 45.91
CA PRO A 79 -30.76 -12.53 45.92
C PRO A 79 -29.53 -12.21 45.06
N LEU A 80 -29.58 -11.10 44.28
CA LEU A 80 -28.49 -10.68 43.36
C LEU A 80 -27.13 -10.59 44.06
N ARG A 81 -27.09 -10.20 45.35
CA ARG A 81 -25.85 -10.15 46.13
C ARG A 81 -25.19 -11.53 46.31
N ARG A 82 -25.99 -12.58 46.55
CA ARG A 82 -25.51 -13.95 46.67
C ARG A 82 -24.95 -14.49 45.37
N ILE A 83 -25.67 -14.23 44.27
CA ILE A 83 -25.21 -14.57 42.91
C ILE A 83 -23.89 -13.85 42.61
N ALA A 84 -23.74 -12.58 42.95
CA ALA A 84 -22.55 -11.79 42.74
C ALA A 84 -21.33 -12.34 43.48
N ILE A 85 -21.51 -12.70 44.75
CA ILE A 85 -20.43 -13.34 45.60
C ILE A 85 -19.97 -14.62 44.92
N ARG A 86 -20.89 -15.50 44.50
CA ARG A 86 -20.56 -16.77 43.83
C ARG A 86 -19.76 -16.57 42.54
N LEU A 87 -20.02 -15.50 41.81
CA LEU A 87 -19.36 -15.16 40.55
C LEU A 87 -18.05 -14.38 40.75
N GLY A 88 -17.68 -13.98 41.97
CA GLY A 88 -16.56 -13.07 42.22
C GLY A 88 -16.70 -11.71 41.54
N ARG A 89 -17.95 -11.24 41.39
CA ARG A 89 -18.27 -9.96 40.70
C ARG A 89 -18.96 -8.99 41.69
N ALA A 90 -18.78 -7.71 41.43
CA ALA A 90 -19.51 -6.69 42.20
C ALA A 90 -21.04 -6.85 42.06
N ALA A 91 -21.77 -6.72 43.15
CA ALA A 91 -23.26 -6.78 43.12
C ALA A 91 -23.88 -5.78 42.15
N SER A 92 -23.30 -4.59 41.99
CA SER A 92 -23.71 -3.60 41.03
C SER A 92 -23.56 -4.05 39.58
N THR A 93 -22.59 -4.93 39.28
CA THR A 93 -22.40 -5.50 37.94
C THR A 93 -23.53 -6.45 37.59
N VAL A 94 -23.88 -7.35 38.52
CA VAL A 94 -24.99 -8.30 38.34
C VAL A 94 -26.34 -7.57 38.27
N SER A 95 -26.58 -6.62 39.18
CA SER A 95 -27.80 -5.79 39.18
C SER A 95 -28.01 -5.04 37.86
N ARG A 96 -26.95 -4.35 37.38
CA ARG A 96 -27.01 -3.65 36.07
C ARG A 96 -27.22 -4.61 34.90
N GLU A 97 -26.61 -5.80 34.92
CA GLU A 97 -26.82 -6.81 33.85
C GLU A 97 -28.26 -7.31 33.84
N VAL A 98 -28.82 -7.64 35.00
CA VAL A 98 -30.21 -8.09 35.13
C VAL A 98 -31.19 -6.98 34.73
N GLY A 99 -31.02 -5.77 35.27
CA GLY A 99 -31.87 -4.62 34.94
C GLY A 99 -31.86 -4.26 33.45
N ARG A 100 -30.68 -4.29 32.79
CA ARG A 100 -30.57 -4.04 31.34
C ARG A 100 -31.22 -5.11 30.46
N ASN A 101 -31.55 -6.27 31.01
CA ASN A 101 -32.09 -7.40 30.28
C ASN A 101 -33.54 -7.77 30.67
N GLY A 102 -34.26 -6.82 31.30
CA GLY A 102 -35.68 -6.95 31.58
C GLY A 102 -36.03 -7.38 32.99
N GLY A 103 -35.09 -7.31 33.93
CA GLY A 103 -35.28 -7.69 35.31
C GLY A 103 -35.22 -9.19 35.56
N PRO A 104 -35.39 -9.60 36.83
CA PRO A 104 -35.26 -11.01 37.23
C PRO A 104 -36.16 -11.99 36.48
N GLY A 105 -37.44 -11.63 36.30
CA GLY A 105 -38.41 -12.51 35.68
C GLY A 105 -38.22 -12.74 34.16
N GLN A 106 -37.62 -11.77 33.46
CA GLN A 106 -37.41 -11.84 32.01
C GLN A 106 -35.98 -12.17 31.60
N TYR A 107 -35.05 -12.25 32.55
CA TYR A 107 -33.65 -12.51 32.26
C TYR A 107 -33.44 -13.88 31.60
N ARG A 108 -32.70 -13.92 30.51
CA ARG A 108 -32.28 -15.15 29.82
C ARG A 108 -30.85 -14.95 29.36
N ALA A 109 -29.94 -15.84 29.79
CA ALA A 109 -28.49 -15.75 29.55
C ALA A 109 -28.14 -15.57 28.07
N GLY A 110 -28.70 -16.40 27.17
CA GLY A 110 -28.41 -16.30 25.73
C GLY A 110 -28.89 -15.01 25.09
N LYS A 111 -30.08 -14.49 25.52
CA LYS A 111 -30.55 -13.18 25.04
C LYS A 111 -29.71 -12.04 25.56
N ALA A 112 -29.30 -12.10 26.82
CA ALA A 112 -28.41 -11.11 27.45
C ALA A 112 -27.04 -11.08 26.80
N ASP A 113 -26.48 -12.24 26.48
CA ASP A 113 -25.22 -12.37 25.76
C ASP A 113 -25.28 -11.77 24.34
N ALA A 114 -26.29 -12.13 23.58
CA ALA A 114 -26.51 -11.60 22.25
C ALA A 114 -26.71 -10.06 22.25
N ARG A 115 -27.41 -9.51 23.26
CA ARG A 115 -27.57 -8.07 23.44
C ARG A 115 -26.26 -7.40 23.83
N ALA A 116 -25.42 -8.03 24.68
CA ALA A 116 -24.10 -7.54 25.04
C ALA A 116 -23.19 -7.44 23.82
N TRP A 117 -23.15 -8.47 22.97
CA TRP A 117 -22.41 -8.46 21.72
C TRP A 117 -22.88 -7.34 20.77
N ARG A 118 -24.18 -7.13 20.63
CA ARG A 118 -24.73 -6.04 19.81
C ARG A 118 -24.37 -4.66 20.35
N ARG A 119 -24.49 -4.46 21.67
CA ARG A 119 -24.11 -3.19 22.33
C ARG A 119 -22.62 -2.88 22.17
N ALA A 120 -21.76 -3.91 22.23
CA ALA A 120 -20.32 -3.74 22.01
C ALA A 120 -19.97 -3.41 20.54
N CYS A 121 -20.92 -3.51 19.61
CA CYS A 121 -20.76 -3.14 18.19
C CYS A 121 -20.89 -1.63 17.92
N ARG A 122 -20.88 -0.75 18.92
CA ARG A 122 -20.97 0.71 18.68
C ARG A 122 -19.85 1.15 17.75
N PRO A 123 -20.18 1.74 16.58
CA PRO A 123 -19.16 2.25 15.67
C PRO A 123 -18.44 3.42 16.38
N LYS A 124 -17.15 3.25 16.63
CA LYS A 124 -16.31 4.36 17.08
C LYS A 124 -16.09 5.29 15.89
N ARG A 125 -16.24 6.60 16.11
CA ARG A 125 -15.85 7.59 15.09
C ARG A 125 -14.36 7.43 14.82
N CYS A 126 -13.99 7.35 13.53
CA CYS A 126 -12.59 7.22 13.18
C CYS A 126 -11.86 8.56 13.41
N LYS A 127 -10.56 8.49 13.66
CA LYS A 127 -9.70 9.64 13.89
C LYS A 127 -9.84 10.72 12.80
N LEU A 128 -9.93 10.31 11.53
CA LEU A 128 -10.16 11.21 10.40
C LEU A 128 -11.52 11.94 10.43
N ALA A 129 -12.54 11.39 11.11
CA ALA A 129 -13.81 12.07 11.27
C ALA A 129 -13.75 13.14 12.36
N LEU A 130 -12.91 12.95 13.38
CA LEU A 130 -12.77 13.84 14.52
C LEU A 130 -11.74 14.94 14.25
N ASN A 131 -10.58 14.61 13.68
CA ASN A 131 -9.50 15.55 13.40
C ASN A 131 -9.59 16.08 11.97
N ARG A 132 -10.05 17.34 11.81
CA ARG A 132 -10.19 18.02 10.51
C ARG A 132 -8.83 18.29 9.86
N ARG A 133 -7.81 18.67 10.66
CA ARG A 133 -6.44 18.95 10.19
C ARG A 133 -5.80 17.70 9.60
N LEU A 134 -5.83 16.59 10.34
CA LEU A 134 -5.34 15.29 9.86
C LEU A 134 -6.06 14.86 8.57
N ARG A 135 -7.39 14.97 8.53
CA ARG A 135 -8.18 14.65 7.34
C ARG A 135 -7.77 15.47 6.12
N HIS A 136 -7.51 16.76 6.31
CA HIS A 136 -7.07 17.66 5.24
C HIS A 136 -5.72 17.19 4.67
N TYR A 137 -4.71 16.95 5.52
CA TYR A 137 -3.40 16.44 5.07
C TYR A 137 -3.53 15.11 4.34
N VAL A 138 -4.28 14.17 4.89
CA VAL A 138 -4.48 12.86 4.24
C VAL A 138 -5.14 13.03 2.86
N ALA A 139 -6.19 13.83 2.74
CA ALA A 139 -6.88 14.07 1.47
C ALA A 139 -5.95 14.76 0.45
N LEU A 140 -5.21 15.77 0.86
CA LEU A 140 -4.25 16.49 0.01
C LEU A 140 -3.15 15.55 -0.51
N ARG A 141 -2.56 14.73 0.35
CA ARG A 141 -1.49 13.81 -0.06
C ARG A 141 -2.01 12.67 -0.93
N LEU A 142 -3.23 12.18 -0.68
CA LEU A 142 -3.88 11.22 -1.58
C LEU A 142 -4.09 11.81 -2.99
N SER A 143 -4.57 13.05 -3.10
CA SER A 143 -4.75 13.73 -4.40
C SER A 143 -3.42 13.93 -5.16
N GLN A 144 -2.29 13.98 -4.45
CA GLN A 144 -0.95 13.98 -5.01
C GLN A 144 -0.43 12.57 -5.34
N ASN A 145 -1.30 11.57 -5.37
CA ASN A 145 -0.99 10.18 -5.64
C ASN A 145 -0.05 9.50 -4.61
N TRP A 146 0.04 9.98 -3.38
CA TRP A 146 0.76 9.29 -2.32
C TRP A 146 -0.01 8.04 -1.87
N SER A 147 0.71 6.99 -1.50
CA SER A 147 0.07 5.81 -0.91
C SER A 147 -0.27 6.06 0.57
N PRO A 148 -1.28 5.38 1.13
CA PRO A 148 -1.57 5.45 2.55
C PRO A 148 -0.36 5.15 3.46
N GLU A 149 0.53 4.24 3.06
CA GLU A 149 1.77 3.94 3.81
C GLU A 149 2.75 5.12 3.79
N GLN A 150 2.89 5.80 2.64
CA GLN A 150 3.70 7.00 2.52
C GLN A 150 3.16 8.14 3.38
N ILE A 151 1.83 8.29 3.42
CA ILE A 151 1.17 9.34 4.21
C ILE A 151 1.36 9.08 5.70
N SER A 152 1.12 7.83 6.16
CA SER A 152 1.31 7.44 7.55
C SER A 152 2.74 7.74 8.02
N GLY A 153 3.75 7.19 7.36
CA GLY A 153 5.13 7.39 7.78
C GLY A 153 5.63 8.83 7.63
N TRP A 154 5.10 9.59 6.66
CA TRP A 154 5.42 11.01 6.56
C TRP A 154 4.81 11.83 7.70
N LEU A 155 3.57 11.52 8.12
CA LEU A 155 2.94 12.18 9.26
C LEU A 155 3.71 11.93 10.55
N ASP A 156 4.13 10.67 10.78
CA ASP A 156 4.92 10.30 11.95
C ASP A 156 6.28 11.04 11.97
N HIS A 157 6.89 11.23 10.81
CA HIS A 157 8.15 11.96 10.68
C HIS A 157 7.97 13.50 10.79
N ARG A 158 6.86 14.04 10.29
CA ARG A 158 6.60 15.49 10.24
C ARG A 158 6.05 16.05 11.55
N PHE A 159 5.36 15.23 12.31
CA PHE A 159 4.67 15.58 13.56
C PHE A 159 5.01 14.56 14.65
N PRO A 160 6.30 14.40 15.04
CA PRO A 160 6.72 13.34 15.96
C PRO A 160 6.04 13.44 17.33
N ASP A 161 5.79 14.65 17.81
CA ASP A 161 5.26 14.93 19.14
C ASP A 161 3.72 15.19 19.16
N ASP A 162 3.03 15.04 18.03
CA ASP A 162 1.60 15.28 17.90
C ASP A 162 0.85 13.97 17.60
N ASP A 163 0.51 13.22 18.65
CA ASP A 163 -0.24 11.95 18.55
C ASP A 163 -1.54 12.09 17.75
N ASP A 164 -2.15 13.28 17.74
CA ASP A 164 -3.38 13.55 17.00
C ASP A 164 -3.15 13.58 15.49
N MET A 165 -1.93 13.74 15.04
CA MET A 165 -1.53 13.68 13.63
C MET A 165 -1.07 12.29 13.20
N HIS A 166 -0.85 11.33 14.10
CA HIS A 166 -0.47 9.97 13.75
C HIS A 166 -1.67 9.13 13.31
N ILE A 167 -1.54 8.40 12.24
CA ILE A 167 -2.59 7.53 11.70
C ILE A 167 -1.98 6.33 10.96
N SER A 168 -2.49 5.13 11.23
CA SER A 168 -2.04 3.95 10.50
C SER A 168 -2.56 3.94 9.05
N HIS A 169 -1.77 3.42 8.14
CA HIS A 169 -2.16 3.25 6.74
C HIS A 169 -3.43 2.39 6.57
N GLU A 170 -3.65 1.42 7.46
CA GLU A 170 -4.87 0.61 7.48
C GLU A 170 -6.11 1.45 7.80
N THR A 171 -6.00 2.43 8.69
CA THR A 171 -7.12 3.35 8.99
C THR A 171 -7.45 4.22 7.78
N ILE A 172 -6.44 4.67 7.03
CA ILE A 172 -6.64 5.42 5.77
C ILE A 172 -7.34 4.52 4.74
N TYR A 173 -6.86 3.27 4.52
CA TYR A 173 -7.52 2.32 3.62
C TYR A 173 -8.96 2.03 4.03
N ARG A 174 -9.22 1.82 5.34
CA ARG A 174 -10.59 1.62 5.84
C ARG A 174 -11.49 2.81 5.54
N SER A 175 -10.99 4.01 5.70
CA SER A 175 -11.75 5.24 5.40
C SER A 175 -12.08 5.38 3.92
N LEU A 176 -11.21 4.90 3.02
CA LEU A 176 -11.41 4.94 1.58
C LEU A 176 -12.39 3.85 1.08
N PHE A 177 -12.29 2.62 1.62
CA PHE A 177 -13.01 1.47 1.08
C PHE A 177 -14.26 1.07 1.85
N VAL A 178 -14.31 1.32 3.17
CA VAL A 178 -15.33 0.78 4.06
C VAL A 178 -16.31 1.84 4.57
N GLN A 179 -15.85 3.07 4.77
CA GLN A 179 -16.69 4.12 5.33
C GLN A 179 -17.47 4.84 4.22
N ALA A 180 -18.71 4.41 4.01
CA ALA A 180 -19.63 4.97 3.02
C ALA A 180 -20.09 6.41 3.32
N ARG A 181 -19.69 7.04 4.43
CA ARG A 181 -20.20 8.33 4.89
C ARG A 181 -19.13 9.42 4.94
N GLY A 182 -18.55 9.76 3.78
CA GLY A 182 -18.00 11.09 3.53
C GLY A 182 -16.80 11.59 4.36
N VAL A 183 -16.06 10.72 5.06
CA VAL A 183 -14.83 11.15 5.77
C VAL A 183 -13.73 11.50 4.77
N LEU A 184 -13.56 10.66 3.76
CA LEU A 184 -12.73 10.93 2.58
C LEU A 184 -13.59 10.77 1.33
N LYS A 185 -13.43 11.68 0.35
CA LYS A 185 -14.17 11.62 -0.90
C LYS A 185 -13.83 10.35 -1.69
N LYS A 186 -14.83 9.68 -2.29
CA LYS A 186 -14.65 8.49 -3.13
C LYS A 186 -13.67 8.70 -4.29
N GLU A 187 -13.62 9.91 -4.82
CA GLU A 187 -12.70 10.30 -5.90
C GLU A 187 -11.24 10.06 -5.52
N LEU A 188 -10.88 10.15 -4.24
CA LEU A 188 -9.52 9.90 -3.78
C LEU A 188 -9.06 8.43 -3.99
N GLN A 189 -9.97 7.49 -4.19
CA GLN A 189 -9.62 6.11 -4.55
C GLN A 189 -8.93 6.03 -5.93
N ALA A 190 -9.26 6.94 -6.84
CA ALA A 190 -8.64 7.01 -8.17
C ALA A 190 -7.15 7.33 -8.10
N HIS A 191 -6.69 7.97 -7.05
CA HIS A 191 -5.29 8.32 -6.81
C HIS A 191 -4.45 7.19 -6.20
N LEU A 192 -5.06 6.09 -5.79
CA LEU A 192 -4.31 4.93 -5.33
C LEU A 192 -3.58 4.25 -6.48
N ARG A 193 -2.37 3.73 -6.22
CA ARG A 193 -1.54 3.01 -7.19
C ARG A 193 -2.28 1.86 -7.87
N SER A 194 -3.12 1.15 -7.12
CA SER A 194 -4.04 0.15 -7.65
C SER A 194 -5.45 0.72 -7.63
N ARG A 195 -5.99 1.08 -8.79
CA ARG A 195 -7.37 1.58 -8.97
C ARG A 195 -8.43 0.47 -8.77
N ARG A 196 -8.11 -0.54 -7.96
CA ARG A 196 -9.01 -1.68 -7.72
C ARG A 196 -10.10 -1.28 -6.75
N LYS A 197 -11.30 -1.86 -6.94
CA LYS A 197 -12.46 -1.63 -6.06
C LYS A 197 -12.32 -2.25 -4.67
N MET A 198 -11.27 -3.06 -4.45
CA MET A 198 -10.92 -3.68 -3.17
C MET A 198 -9.44 -4.06 -3.12
N ARG A 199 -8.90 -4.23 -1.92
CA ARG A 199 -7.53 -4.65 -1.65
C ARG A 199 -7.39 -6.16 -1.86
N HIS A 200 -6.25 -6.59 -2.44
CA HIS A 200 -5.85 -8.00 -2.56
C HIS A 200 -4.63 -8.28 -1.68
N SER A 201 -4.47 -9.54 -1.27
CA SER A 201 -3.30 -9.99 -0.51
C SER A 201 -2.03 -9.94 -1.37
N LYS A 202 -0.84 -9.81 -0.72
CA LYS A 202 0.47 -9.64 -1.40
C LYS A 202 0.98 -10.89 -2.13
N GLY A 203 0.35 -12.05 -1.96
CA GLY A 203 0.87 -13.36 -2.42
C GLY A 203 0.54 -13.77 -3.86
N SER A 204 -0.13 -12.94 -4.66
CA SER A 204 -0.52 -13.31 -6.04
C SER A 204 0.47 -12.75 -7.06
N THR A 205 1.33 -13.61 -7.62
CA THR A 205 2.31 -13.24 -8.66
C THR A 205 2.16 -14.08 -9.93
N THR A 206 2.29 -13.44 -11.11
CA THR A 206 2.44 -14.07 -12.43
C THR A 206 3.85 -13.82 -12.98
N LYS A 207 4.51 -14.87 -13.50
CA LYS A 207 5.87 -14.84 -14.08
C LYS A 207 5.84 -14.61 -15.60
N GLY A 208 6.89 -13.99 -16.16
CA GLY A 208 7.10 -13.74 -17.60
C GLY A 208 8.55 -13.98 -18.06
N GLN A 209 8.77 -14.20 -19.36
CA GLN A 209 9.93 -14.81 -20.05
C GLN A 209 11.04 -13.84 -20.54
N PRO A 210 12.27 -14.33 -20.93
CA PRO A 210 13.48 -13.52 -21.18
C PRO A 210 13.79 -13.22 -22.65
N ARG A 211 14.72 -12.27 -22.95
CA ARG A 211 15.21 -11.91 -24.31
C ARG A 211 16.63 -11.30 -24.32
N GLY A 212 17.46 -11.69 -25.31
CA GLY A 212 18.54 -10.99 -26.05
C GLY A 212 19.87 -10.56 -25.39
N GLN A 213 21.03 -10.65 -26.14
CA GLN A 213 22.40 -10.31 -25.70
C GLN A 213 23.03 -9.14 -26.47
N ILE A 214 23.95 -8.39 -25.82
CA ILE A 214 24.83 -7.34 -26.40
C ILE A 214 26.30 -7.72 -26.29
N ILE A 215 27.11 -7.34 -27.28
CA ILE A 215 28.54 -7.57 -27.40
C ILE A 215 29.32 -6.43 -26.76
N ASP A 216 30.46 -6.71 -26.07
CA ASP A 216 31.40 -5.77 -25.43
C ASP A 216 30.82 -4.88 -24.28
N ALA A 217 29.85 -5.37 -23.54
CA ALA A 217 29.33 -4.69 -22.39
C ALA A 217 30.24 -4.87 -21.17
N VAL A 218 30.73 -3.78 -20.58
CA VAL A 218 31.43 -3.81 -19.28
C VAL A 218 30.46 -4.36 -18.23
N SER A 219 30.84 -5.47 -17.61
CA SER A 219 29.97 -6.17 -16.67
C SER A 219 29.75 -5.33 -15.42
N ILE A 220 28.56 -5.44 -14.85
CA ILE A 220 28.24 -4.84 -13.55
C ILE A 220 29.18 -5.33 -12.42
N ARG A 221 29.83 -6.49 -12.61
CA ARG A 221 30.80 -7.06 -11.65
C ARG A 221 32.11 -6.26 -11.57
N GLU A 222 32.44 -5.47 -12.59
CA GLU A 222 33.60 -4.57 -12.61
C GLU A 222 33.31 -3.23 -11.94
N ARG A 223 32.15 -3.08 -11.37
CA ARG A 223 31.70 -1.87 -10.69
C ARG A 223 32.38 -1.75 -9.32
N PRO A 224 32.91 -0.58 -8.93
CA PRO A 224 33.50 -0.36 -7.61
C PRO A 224 32.53 -0.72 -6.48
N PRO A 225 32.99 -1.30 -5.35
CA PRO A 225 32.16 -1.67 -4.20
C PRO A 225 31.32 -0.51 -3.64
N GLU A 226 31.86 0.70 -3.64
CA GLU A 226 31.19 1.97 -3.22
C GLU A 226 29.87 2.24 -3.97
N VAL A 227 29.70 1.67 -5.17
CA VAL A 227 28.45 1.78 -5.94
C VAL A 227 27.40 0.79 -5.41
N GLU A 228 27.83 -0.33 -4.81
CA GLU A 228 26.90 -1.30 -4.21
C GLU A 228 26.36 -0.82 -2.88
N ASP A 229 27.19 -0.22 -2.05
CA ASP A 229 26.84 0.28 -0.71
C ASP A 229 25.87 1.47 -0.74
N ARG A 230 25.66 2.08 -1.90
CA ARG A 230 24.78 3.25 -2.06
C ARG A 230 25.15 4.40 -1.13
N ALA A 231 26.42 4.48 -0.73
CA ALA A 231 26.91 5.49 0.21
C ALA A 231 27.16 6.83 -0.47
N ILE A 232 27.55 6.79 -1.74
CA ILE A 232 27.96 7.97 -2.50
C ILE A 232 26.93 8.29 -3.58
N PRO A 233 26.46 9.56 -3.70
CA PRO A 233 25.52 9.96 -4.76
C PRO A 233 26.22 10.02 -6.14
N GLY A 234 25.43 10.04 -7.20
CA GLY A 234 25.92 10.18 -8.57
C GLY A 234 25.97 8.89 -9.37
N HIS A 235 25.48 7.79 -8.81
CA HIS A 235 25.35 6.50 -9.49
C HIS A 235 23.90 6.27 -9.94
N TRP A 236 23.68 6.20 -11.25
CA TRP A 236 22.35 6.15 -11.87
C TRP A 236 22.01 4.76 -12.41
N GLU A 237 20.75 4.39 -12.32
CA GLU A 237 20.17 3.25 -13.04
C GLU A 237 19.26 3.81 -14.14
N GLY A 238 19.49 3.38 -15.37
CA GLY A 238 18.72 3.80 -16.54
C GLY A 238 17.84 2.69 -17.13
N ASP A 239 16.72 3.07 -17.73
CA ASP A 239 15.78 2.17 -18.42
C ASP A 239 14.85 2.94 -19.35
N LEU A 240 14.16 2.24 -20.27
CA LEU A 240 13.14 2.81 -21.13
C LEU A 240 11.74 2.37 -20.73
N ILE A 241 10.84 3.31 -20.54
CA ILE A 241 9.41 3.05 -20.49
C ILE A 241 8.83 3.16 -21.90
N SER A 242 8.35 2.04 -22.42
CA SER A 242 7.70 1.99 -23.75
C SER A 242 6.19 2.17 -23.62
N GLY A 243 5.62 2.92 -24.54
CA GLY A 243 4.20 3.16 -24.73
C GLY A 243 3.68 2.67 -26.09
N TYR A 244 2.50 3.15 -26.48
CA TYR A 244 1.91 2.89 -27.77
C TYR A 244 2.62 3.70 -28.87
N ARG A 245 2.52 3.27 -30.14
CA ARG A 245 3.12 3.94 -31.31
C ARG A 245 4.63 4.16 -31.19
N ASN A 246 5.35 3.16 -30.70
CA ASN A 246 6.81 3.23 -30.55
C ASN A 246 7.29 4.50 -29.82
N SER A 247 6.53 4.93 -28.81
CA SER A 247 6.86 6.10 -28.00
C SER A 247 7.57 5.69 -26.71
N HIS A 248 8.61 6.44 -26.33
CA HIS A 248 9.48 6.05 -25.22
C HIS A 248 9.82 7.25 -24.32
N ILE A 249 10.09 6.94 -23.06
CA ILE A 249 10.65 7.87 -22.06
C ILE A 249 11.84 7.16 -21.41
N ALA A 250 13.02 7.76 -21.43
CA ALA A 250 14.13 7.27 -20.65
C ALA A 250 13.97 7.71 -19.19
N THR A 251 14.21 6.78 -18.30
CA THR A 251 14.16 6.97 -16.85
C THR A 251 15.55 6.80 -16.27
N LEU A 252 16.01 7.77 -15.51
CA LEU A 252 17.27 7.71 -14.78
C LEU A 252 16.94 7.82 -13.29
N VAL A 253 17.38 6.86 -12.50
CA VAL A 253 17.12 6.85 -11.06
C VAL A 253 18.45 6.78 -10.32
N GLU A 254 18.70 7.77 -9.49
CA GLU A 254 19.87 7.80 -8.63
C GLU A 254 19.74 6.74 -7.52
N ARG A 255 20.83 6.00 -7.27
CA ARG A 255 20.78 4.76 -6.46
C ARG A 255 20.62 4.99 -4.97
N GLN A 256 21.26 6.03 -4.43
CA GLN A 256 21.21 6.38 -3.00
C GLN A 256 19.88 7.06 -2.65
N SER A 257 19.60 8.18 -3.29
CA SER A 257 18.44 9.04 -3.00
C SER A 257 17.13 8.55 -3.61
N ARG A 258 17.17 7.65 -4.60
CA ARG A 258 16.02 7.26 -5.42
C ARG A 258 15.44 8.41 -6.25
N PHE A 259 16.22 9.47 -6.43
CA PHE A 259 15.83 10.62 -7.23
C PHE A 259 15.68 10.21 -8.70
N ALA A 260 14.57 10.60 -9.32
CA ALA A 260 14.24 10.21 -10.67
C ALA A 260 14.30 11.40 -11.63
N LEU A 261 14.94 11.20 -12.78
CA LEU A 261 14.86 12.07 -13.94
C LEU A 261 14.13 11.35 -15.07
N LEU A 262 13.30 12.09 -15.78
CA LEU A 262 12.57 11.61 -16.95
C LEU A 262 13.04 12.38 -18.17
N VAL A 263 13.36 11.66 -19.24
CA VAL A 263 13.91 12.24 -20.47
C VAL A 263 13.03 11.82 -21.65
N LYS A 264 12.54 12.80 -22.39
CA LYS A 264 11.84 12.55 -23.66
C LYS A 264 12.84 12.05 -24.69
N VAL A 265 12.55 10.90 -25.29
CA VAL A 265 13.32 10.36 -26.42
C VAL A 265 12.47 10.33 -27.68
N ARG A 266 13.09 10.52 -28.84
CA ARG A 266 12.39 10.54 -30.13
C ARG A 266 12.10 9.13 -30.64
N GLY A 267 12.98 8.19 -30.35
CA GLY A 267 12.89 6.80 -30.75
C GLY A 267 13.62 5.87 -29.78
N LYS A 268 13.61 4.57 -30.07
CA LYS A 268 14.32 3.55 -29.31
C LYS A 268 15.72 3.26 -29.85
N ASP A 269 16.11 3.93 -30.91
CA ASP A 269 17.45 3.77 -31.49
C ASP A 269 18.53 4.32 -30.56
N ALA A 270 19.75 3.73 -30.66
CA ALA A 270 20.86 4.05 -29.76
C ALA A 270 21.25 5.54 -29.79
N THR A 271 21.26 6.14 -30.98
CA THR A 271 21.65 7.56 -31.16
C THR A 271 20.66 8.49 -30.48
N SER A 272 19.35 8.28 -30.69
CA SER A 272 18.30 9.10 -30.07
C SER A 272 18.31 9.02 -28.56
N VAL A 273 18.47 7.80 -28.00
CA VAL A 273 18.48 7.59 -26.54
C VAL A 273 19.74 8.17 -25.93
N THR A 274 20.93 7.84 -26.48
CA THR A 274 22.23 8.30 -25.99
C THR A 274 22.32 9.83 -26.02
N THR A 275 21.91 10.48 -27.12
CA THR A 275 21.92 11.95 -27.25
C THR A 275 21.02 12.61 -26.20
N ALA A 276 19.79 12.10 -26.01
CA ALA A 276 18.84 12.67 -25.07
C ALA A 276 19.33 12.52 -23.62
N VAL A 277 19.84 11.34 -23.25
CA VAL A 277 20.38 11.04 -21.91
C VAL A 277 21.64 11.87 -21.65
N ARG A 278 22.55 11.97 -22.62
CA ARG A 278 23.77 12.81 -22.54
C ARG A 278 23.41 14.26 -22.21
N LYS A 279 22.50 14.88 -22.97
CA LYS A 279 22.06 16.25 -22.74
C LYS A 279 21.47 16.46 -21.34
N LYS A 280 20.86 15.44 -20.76
CA LYS A 280 20.28 15.51 -19.41
C LYS A 280 21.36 15.36 -18.34
N ILE A 281 22.29 14.43 -18.50
CA ILE A 281 23.38 14.16 -17.53
C ILE A 281 24.35 15.34 -17.46
N LEU A 282 24.72 15.95 -18.58
CA LEU A 282 25.61 17.11 -18.63
C LEU A 282 25.07 18.35 -17.88
N ARG A 283 23.76 18.38 -17.60
CA ARG A 283 23.15 19.44 -16.78
C ARG A 283 23.20 19.19 -15.27
N LEU A 284 23.69 18.03 -14.86
CA LEU A 284 23.86 17.71 -13.45
C LEU A 284 25.19 18.30 -12.93
N PRO A 285 25.29 18.62 -11.64
CA PRO A 285 26.57 18.90 -10.99
C PRO A 285 27.57 17.76 -11.21
N ALA A 286 28.86 18.08 -11.22
CA ALA A 286 29.94 17.11 -11.48
C ALA A 286 29.90 15.92 -10.49
N GLU A 287 29.59 16.21 -9.24
CA GLU A 287 29.50 15.24 -8.14
C GLU A 287 28.46 14.17 -8.38
N LEU A 288 27.43 14.47 -9.20
CA LEU A 288 26.34 13.57 -9.58
C LEU A 288 26.57 12.86 -10.92
N ARG A 289 27.74 12.97 -11.54
CA ARG A 289 28.09 12.38 -12.83
C ARG A 289 29.14 11.27 -12.71
N ARG A 290 28.84 10.19 -11.95
CA ARG A 290 29.83 9.13 -11.66
C ARG A 290 29.65 7.90 -12.55
N SER A 291 28.48 7.26 -12.52
CA SER A 291 28.22 6.08 -13.36
C SER A 291 26.77 5.96 -13.76
N LEU A 292 26.53 5.25 -14.86
CA LEU A 292 25.23 4.88 -15.35
C LEU A 292 25.17 3.35 -15.55
N THR A 293 24.21 2.71 -14.91
CA THR A 293 23.93 1.27 -15.13
C THR A 293 22.71 1.14 -16.04
N TRP A 294 22.85 0.39 -17.11
CA TRP A 294 21.78 0.12 -18.07
C TRP A 294 21.56 -1.37 -18.24
N ASP A 295 20.43 -1.79 -18.82
CA ASP A 295 20.32 -3.17 -19.27
C ASP A 295 21.12 -3.37 -20.57
N ARG A 296 21.19 -4.64 -21.01
CA ARG A 296 21.83 -4.95 -22.29
C ARG A 296 20.91 -4.67 -23.49
N GLY A 297 20.07 -3.61 -23.42
CA GLY A 297 19.23 -3.18 -24.51
C GLY A 297 20.04 -2.44 -25.59
N MET A 298 19.81 -2.74 -26.87
CA MET A 298 20.48 -2.12 -28.03
C MET A 298 20.41 -0.59 -28.05
N GLU A 299 19.51 -0.02 -27.24
CA GLU A 299 19.34 1.44 -27.08
C GLU A 299 20.52 2.16 -26.43
N MET A 300 21.48 1.43 -25.86
CA MET A 300 22.74 1.97 -25.33
C MET A 300 23.98 1.44 -26.07
N ALA A 301 23.83 0.99 -27.31
CA ALA A 301 24.96 0.53 -28.14
C ALA A 301 26.04 1.62 -28.37
N CYS A 302 25.66 2.90 -28.38
CA CYS A 302 26.61 4.04 -28.45
C CYS A 302 27.21 4.45 -27.09
N HIS A 303 27.32 3.53 -26.12
CA HIS A 303 27.77 3.81 -24.75
C HIS A 303 29.20 4.35 -24.69
N ARG A 304 30.11 3.98 -25.61
CA ARG A 304 31.49 4.48 -25.66
C ARG A 304 31.53 5.97 -25.96
N GLU A 305 30.81 6.42 -26.97
CA GLU A 305 30.68 7.86 -27.30
C GLU A 305 30.03 8.64 -26.16
N PHE A 306 29.03 8.03 -25.50
CA PHE A 306 28.41 8.63 -24.32
C PHE A 306 29.41 8.80 -23.18
N SER A 307 30.20 7.77 -22.85
CA SER A 307 31.20 7.83 -21.78
C SER A 307 32.28 8.87 -22.04
N VAL A 308 32.78 8.95 -23.29
CA VAL A 308 33.75 9.98 -23.68
C VAL A 308 33.18 11.39 -23.55
N ALA A 309 31.93 11.58 -23.98
CA ALA A 309 31.30 12.90 -23.98
C ALA A 309 30.78 13.38 -22.61
N THR A 310 30.62 12.49 -21.63
CA THR A 310 30.01 12.81 -20.30
C THR A 310 30.94 12.56 -19.15
N GLU A 311 32.05 11.87 -19.36
CA GLU A 311 32.95 11.32 -18.33
C GLU A 311 32.30 10.33 -17.36
N VAL A 312 31.08 9.83 -17.74
CA VAL A 312 30.29 8.89 -16.95
C VAL A 312 30.56 7.46 -17.40
N LYS A 313 31.03 6.59 -16.51
CA LYS A 313 31.23 5.17 -16.80
C LYS A 313 29.89 4.44 -16.95
N VAL A 314 29.71 3.70 -18.04
CA VAL A 314 28.50 2.91 -18.31
C VAL A 314 28.77 1.45 -17.98
N TYR A 315 27.90 0.87 -17.14
CA TYR A 315 27.90 -0.55 -16.77
C TYR A 315 26.65 -1.23 -17.25
N PHE A 316 26.76 -2.50 -17.65
CA PHE A 316 25.65 -3.30 -18.11
C PHE A 316 25.33 -4.44 -17.15
N CYS A 317 24.05 -4.63 -16.87
CA CYS A 317 23.58 -5.72 -16.03
C CYS A 317 23.91 -7.08 -16.63
N ASP A 318 24.12 -8.07 -15.76
CA ASP A 318 24.23 -9.46 -16.21
C ASP A 318 22.92 -9.93 -16.88
N PRO A 319 22.99 -10.85 -17.86
CA PRO A 319 21.79 -11.44 -18.44
C PRO A 319 20.88 -12.04 -17.37
N GLN A 320 19.58 -11.87 -17.52
CA GLN A 320 18.56 -12.43 -16.62
C GLN A 320 18.66 -12.00 -15.13
N SER A 321 19.36 -10.90 -14.84
CA SER A 321 19.57 -10.40 -13.48
C SER A 321 18.80 -9.09 -13.19
N PRO A 322 17.44 -9.07 -13.24
CA PRO A 322 16.64 -7.86 -13.06
C PRO A 322 16.79 -7.23 -11.66
N TRP A 323 17.19 -8.02 -10.66
CA TRP A 323 17.45 -7.51 -9.30
C TRP A 323 18.59 -6.49 -9.23
N GLN A 324 19.51 -6.52 -10.17
CA GLN A 324 20.63 -5.57 -10.25
C GLN A 324 20.18 -4.13 -10.54
N ARG A 325 18.92 -3.95 -11.05
CA ARG A 325 18.26 -2.66 -11.29
C ARG A 325 16.94 -2.50 -10.53
N GLY A 326 16.84 -3.09 -9.34
CA GLY A 326 15.62 -3.08 -8.54
C GLY A 326 15.11 -1.67 -8.20
N THR A 327 16.00 -0.66 -8.19
CA THR A 327 15.64 0.75 -7.95
C THR A 327 14.81 1.30 -9.11
N ASN A 328 15.28 1.09 -10.33
CA ASN A 328 14.61 1.59 -11.53
C ASN A 328 13.30 0.86 -11.77
N GLU A 329 13.27 -0.47 -11.64
CA GLU A 329 12.05 -1.26 -11.80
C GLU A 329 10.94 -0.79 -10.85
N ASN A 330 11.27 -0.56 -9.58
CA ASN A 330 10.29 -0.04 -8.62
C ASN A 330 9.80 1.37 -8.99
N THR A 331 10.69 2.23 -9.47
CA THR A 331 10.34 3.59 -9.92
C THR A 331 9.47 3.53 -11.16
N ASN A 332 9.77 2.67 -12.12
CA ASN A 332 8.95 2.46 -13.32
C ASN A 332 7.54 1.96 -12.98
N ARG A 333 7.39 1.12 -11.96
CA ARG A 333 6.05 0.74 -11.43
C ARG A 333 5.27 1.94 -10.89
N LEU A 334 5.94 2.91 -10.27
CA LEU A 334 5.28 4.13 -9.79
C LEU A 334 4.92 5.06 -10.94
N LEU A 335 5.78 5.16 -11.94
CA LEU A 335 5.53 5.96 -13.13
C LEU A 335 4.31 5.47 -13.93
N ARG A 336 3.95 4.19 -13.84
CA ARG A 336 2.72 3.65 -14.45
C ARG A 336 1.42 4.23 -13.88
N GLN A 337 1.45 4.97 -12.78
CA GLN A 337 0.31 5.78 -12.33
C GLN A 337 0.06 6.99 -13.25
N TYR A 338 1.14 7.55 -13.81
CA TYR A 338 1.12 8.71 -14.71
C TYR A 338 1.09 8.29 -16.17
N PHE A 339 1.81 7.24 -16.50
CA PHE A 339 1.99 6.69 -17.85
C PHE A 339 1.49 5.24 -17.87
N PRO A 340 0.17 5.02 -18.01
CA PRO A 340 -0.40 3.67 -18.08
C PRO A 340 0.20 2.86 -19.24
N LYS A 341 0.22 1.54 -19.11
CA LYS A 341 0.61 0.66 -20.23
C LYS A 341 -0.31 0.90 -21.41
N GLY A 342 0.26 1.00 -22.61
CA GLY A 342 -0.49 1.26 -23.84
C GLY A 342 -0.84 2.74 -24.08
N ALA A 343 -0.45 3.66 -23.19
CA ALA A 343 -0.59 5.09 -23.48
C ALA A 343 0.43 5.56 -24.51
N ASP A 344 0.04 6.54 -25.34
CA ASP A 344 0.95 7.22 -26.24
C ASP A 344 1.78 8.26 -25.50
N LEU A 345 3.08 7.96 -25.33
CA LEU A 345 4.00 8.78 -24.56
C LEU A 345 4.55 9.97 -25.36
N SER A 346 4.40 9.97 -26.70
CA SER A 346 4.86 11.05 -27.57
C SER A 346 4.16 12.38 -27.29
N ARG A 347 2.94 12.32 -26.76
CA ARG A 347 2.11 13.49 -26.43
C ARG A 347 2.63 14.32 -25.27
N HIS A 348 3.52 13.77 -24.46
CA HIS A 348 4.08 14.47 -23.30
C HIS A 348 5.29 15.31 -23.71
N SER A 349 5.28 16.58 -23.34
CA SER A 349 6.44 17.46 -23.45
C SER A 349 7.50 17.14 -22.38
N GLN A 350 8.73 17.61 -22.55
CA GLN A 350 9.75 17.51 -21.50
C GLN A 350 9.33 18.25 -20.21
N ALA A 351 8.56 19.32 -20.35
CA ALA A 351 7.99 20.05 -19.20
C ALA A 351 7.02 19.18 -18.39
N ASP A 352 6.15 18.41 -19.07
CA ASP A 352 5.24 17.45 -18.42
C ASP A 352 6.00 16.35 -17.70
N LEU A 353 7.03 15.79 -18.33
CA LEU A 353 7.91 14.80 -17.72
C LEU A 353 8.61 15.37 -16.48
N ASN A 354 9.11 16.58 -16.54
CA ASN A 354 9.74 17.24 -15.39
C ASN A 354 8.73 17.48 -14.26
N LYS A 355 7.47 17.81 -14.56
CA LYS A 355 6.39 17.94 -13.57
C LYS A 355 6.14 16.61 -12.86
N VAL A 356 6.03 15.51 -13.62
CA VAL A 356 5.86 14.16 -13.06
C VAL A 356 7.08 13.75 -12.20
N ALA A 357 8.30 14.02 -12.67
CA ALA A 357 9.52 13.76 -11.94
C ALA A 357 9.53 14.50 -10.58
N ARG A 358 9.19 15.80 -10.57
CA ARG A 358 9.08 16.58 -9.32
C ARG A 358 8.06 15.99 -8.35
N GLN A 359 6.88 15.60 -8.85
CA GLN A 359 5.87 14.95 -8.01
C GLN A 359 6.38 13.63 -7.43
N LEU A 360 7.10 12.83 -8.21
CA LEU A 360 7.63 11.54 -7.77
C LEU A 360 8.77 11.70 -6.76
N ASN A 361 9.64 12.68 -6.97
CA ASN A 361 10.76 13.01 -6.09
C ASN A 361 10.31 13.67 -4.77
N GLY A 362 9.15 14.29 -4.74
CA GLY A 362 8.51 14.81 -3.53
C GLY A 362 7.72 13.77 -2.73
N ARG A 363 7.67 12.48 -3.15
CA ARG A 363 6.98 11.43 -2.39
C ARG A 363 7.91 10.73 -1.42
N PRO A 364 7.55 10.59 -0.14
CA PRO A 364 8.35 9.85 0.83
C PRO A 364 8.58 8.39 0.40
N ARG A 365 9.72 7.85 0.78
CA ARG A 365 10.08 6.45 0.52
C ARG A 365 10.34 5.72 1.82
N LYS A 366 9.70 4.57 2.01
CA LYS A 366 9.95 3.72 3.17
C LYS A 366 11.42 3.33 3.29
N THR A 367 12.07 3.06 2.16
CA THR A 367 13.51 2.73 2.08
C THR A 367 14.43 3.91 2.42
N LEU A 368 13.91 5.12 2.53
CA LEU A 368 14.60 6.34 2.94
C LEU A 368 14.06 6.85 4.29
N SER A 369 13.54 5.96 5.12
CA SER A 369 12.93 6.31 6.42
C SER A 369 11.85 7.39 6.29
N PHE A 370 11.03 7.28 5.24
CA PHE A 370 9.97 8.22 4.87
C PHE A 370 10.43 9.65 4.52
N ARG A 371 11.73 9.85 4.28
CA ARG A 371 12.23 11.06 3.62
C ARG A 371 11.92 11.00 2.13
N THR A 372 11.88 12.17 1.48
CA THR A 372 11.69 12.25 0.03
C THR A 372 13.01 12.09 -0.72
N PRO A 373 12.99 11.56 -1.96
CA PRO A 373 14.17 11.53 -2.83
C PRO A 373 14.85 12.90 -3.00
N ALA A 374 14.07 13.97 -3.08
CA ALA A 374 14.59 15.33 -3.21
C ALA A 374 15.37 15.77 -1.95
N GLU A 375 14.81 15.52 -0.75
CA GLU A 375 15.48 15.82 0.52
C GLU A 375 16.79 15.04 0.69
N VAL A 376 16.79 13.75 0.32
CA VAL A 376 17.99 12.91 0.45
C VAL A 376 19.06 13.34 -0.54
N LEU A 377 18.69 13.66 -1.79
CA LEU A 377 19.65 14.13 -2.79
C LEU A 377 20.24 15.49 -2.39
N HIS A 378 19.39 16.41 -1.93
CA HIS A 378 19.85 17.75 -1.48
C HIS A 378 20.80 17.65 -0.28
N ALA A 379 20.51 16.77 0.68
CA ALA A 379 21.37 16.56 1.85
C ALA A 379 22.70 15.87 1.53
N ALA A 380 22.83 15.27 0.34
CA ALA A 380 24.05 14.61 -0.11
C ALA A 380 24.92 15.48 -1.03
N LEU A 381 24.46 16.69 -1.35
CA LEU A 381 25.23 17.71 -2.06
C LEU A 381 25.83 18.68 -1.05
N PRO A 382 27.08 19.12 -1.29
CA PRO A 382 27.75 20.09 -0.42
C PRO A 382 27.06 21.44 -0.35
#